data_fcc48c269a3da621d79090bc3361e939
#
_entry.id   fcc48c269a3da621d79090bc3361e939
#
_cell.length_a   1.000
_cell.length_b   1.000
_cell.length_c   1.000
_cell.angle_alpha   90.00
_cell.angle_beta   90.00
_cell.angle_gamma   90.00
#
_symmetry.space_group_name_H-M   'P 1'
#
loop_
_entity.id
_entity.type
_entity.pdbx_description
1 polymer ?
#
loop_
_entity_poly.entity_id
_entity_poly.type
_entity_poly.pdbx_seq_one_letter_code
_entity_poly.pdbx_strand_id
1 'polypeptide(L)'
;MRRLRFLCRAGLPHIEEKTVVFAAYGGRSYACSPKAIYEYMRDTPEYGDFTLIWLFKDPERYRFLEAHPRTKLCAFGSSEADRAAARAKYWVFNFMVP
;
A
#
# COMPACT_ATOMS: atom_id res chain seq x y z
N MET A 1 -4.94 -19.19 7.66
CA MET A 1 -3.69 -18.99 6.94
C MET A 1 -3.74 -17.72 6.11
N ARG A 2 -2.66 -17.01 6.09
CA ARG A 2 -2.59 -15.78 5.32
C ARG A 2 -1.87 -15.99 4.00
N ARG A 3 -2.28 -15.21 3.02
CA ARG A 3 -1.56 -15.15 1.76
C ARG A 3 -1.11 -13.72 1.52
N LEU A 4 0.12 -13.59 1.08
CA LEU A 4 0.61 -12.34 0.59
C LEU A 4 0.44 -12.33 -0.93
N ARG A 5 -0.17 -11.30 -1.44
CA ARG A 5 -0.27 -11.10 -2.87
C ARG A 5 0.55 -9.90 -3.28
N PHE A 6 1.37 -10.12 -4.27
CA PHE A 6 2.19 -9.07 -4.86
C PHE A 6 1.90 -9.08 -6.36
N LEU A 7 1.17 -8.08 -6.83
CA LEU A 7 0.76 -7.99 -8.21
C LEU A 7 1.48 -6.85 -8.90
N CYS A 8 2.06 -7.16 -10.07
CA CYS A 8 2.72 -6.17 -10.90
C CYS A 8 1.82 -5.90 -12.11
N ARG A 9 1.44 -4.65 -12.29
CA ARG A 9 0.63 -4.23 -13.43
C ARG A 9 1.53 -3.51 -14.42
N ALA A 10 1.59 -4.01 -15.64
CA ALA A 10 2.46 -3.47 -16.65
C ALA A 10 1.69 -3.27 -17.95
N GLY A 11 2.20 -2.40 -18.79
CA GLY A 11 1.65 -2.20 -20.12
C GLY A 11 0.41 -1.32 -20.18
N LEU A 12 -0.04 -0.78 -19.05
CA LEU A 12 -1.18 0.13 -19.03
C LEU A 12 -0.70 1.58 -19.05
N PRO A 13 -1.38 2.46 -19.82
CA PRO A 13 -1.03 3.88 -19.78
C PRO A 13 -1.34 4.46 -18.41
N HIS A 14 -0.61 5.47 -18.01
CA HIS A 14 -0.80 6.20 -16.75
C HIS A 14 -0.47 5.40 -15.49
N ILE A 15 0.23 4.28 -15.63
CA ILE A 15 0.72 3.55 -14.47
C ILE A 15 1.92 4.29 -13.90
N GLU A 16 1.90 4.50 -12.59
CA GLU A 16 3.01 5.13 -11.88
C GLU A 16 3.98 4.05 -11.43
N GLU A 17 5.14 4.01 -12.09
CA GLU A 17 6.11 2.92 -11.98
C GLU A 17 6.61 2.71 -10.56
N LYS A 18 6.71 3.78 -9.77
CA LYS A 18 7.28 3.72 -8.43
C LYS A 18 6.23 3.98 -7.36
N THR A 19 5.05 3.45 -7.58
CA THR A 19 3.96 3.57 -6.61
C THR A 19 3.52 2.18 -6.18
N VAL A 20 3.44 1.98 -4.86
CA VAL A 20 3.04 0.71 -4.26
C VAL A 20 1.85 0.98 -3.35
N VAL A 21 0.82 0.15 -3.47
CA VAL A 21 -0.37 0.25 -2.62
C VAL A 21 -0.37 -0.95 -1.67
N PHE A 22 -0.57 -0.66 -0.38
CA PHE A 22 -0.56 -1.67 0.68
C PHE A 22 -1.92 -1.73 1.36
N ALA A 23 -2.36 -2.94 1.70
CA ALA A 23 -3.54 -3.12 2.54
C ALA A 23 -3.44 -4.45 3.27
N ALA A 24 -3.75 -4.43 4.56
CA ALA A 24 -3.77 -5.65 5.37
C ALA A 24 -5.19 -5.86 5.88
N TYR A 25 -5.69 -7.08 5.70
CA TYR A 25 -7.01 -7.48 6.18
C TYR A 25 -8.12 -6.53 5.73
N GLY A 26 -8.12 -6.19 4.45
CA GLY A 26 -9.15 -5.30 3.90
C GLY A 26 -9.09 -3.88 4.46
N GLY A 27 -7.92 -3.42 4.82
CA GLY A 27 -7.75 -2.06 5.33
C GLY A 27 -7.95 -1.93 6.83
N ARG A 28 -8.11 -3.04 7.54
CA ARG A 28 -8.44 -2.99 8.97
C ARG A 28 -7.24 -2.72 9.87
N SER A 29 -6.04 -3.07 9.43
CA SER A 29 -4.90 -2.94 10.32
C SER A 29 -3.62 -2.66 9.57
N TYR A 30 -2.62 -2.25 10.34
CA TYR A 30 -1.24 -2.08 9.90
C TYR A 30 -0.47 -3.25 10.48
N ALA A 31 -0.36 -4.33 9.73
CA ALA A 31 0.12 -5.58 10.31
C ALA A 31 0.64 -6.55 9.27
N CYS A 32 1.28 -7.59 9.74
CA CYS A 32 1.66 -8.77 8.97
C CYS A 32 2.57 -8.45 7.80
N SER A 33 2.46 -9.21 6.71
CA SER A 33 3.39 -9.09 5.59
C SER A 33 3.37 -7.71 4.91
N PRO A 34 2.21 -7.07 4.70
CA PRO A 34 2.24 -5.73 4.13
C PRO A 34 3.01 -4.73 5.00
N LYS A 35 2.86 -4.83 6.32
CA LYS A 35 3.63 -3.97 7.23
C LYS A 35 5.12 -4.24 7.10
N ALA A 36 5.52 -5.49 7.08
CA ALA A 36 6.93 -5.85 7.00
C ALA A 36 7.55 -5.36 5.69
N ILE A 37 6.84 -5.54 4.58
CA ILE A 37 7.32 -5.11 3.28
C ILE A 37 7.39 -3.59 3.20
N TYR A 38 6.37 -2.92 3.73
CA TYR A 38 6.35 -1.46 3.74
C TYR A 38 7.52 -0.90 4.54
N GLU A 39 7.76 -1.43 5.73
CA GLU A 39 8.85 -0.92 6.56
C GLU A 39 10.20 -1.18 5.93
N TYR A 40 10.36 -2.32 5.28
CA TYR A 40 11.58 -2.60 4.55
C TYR A 40 11.80 -1.59 3.43
N MET A 41 10.77 -1.34 2.63
CA MET A 41 10.88 -0.39 1.52
C MET A 41 11.11 1.04 2.02
N ARG A 42 10.40 1.41 3.07
CA ARG A 42 10.54 2.75 3.66
C ARG A 42 11.97 3.00 4.10
N ASP A 43 12.59 1.99 4.71
CA ASP A 43 13.89 2.15 5.33
C ASP A 43 15.07 1.78 4.42
N THR A 44 14.80 1.33 3.21
CA THR A 44 15.84 0.93 2.25
C THR A 44 16.06 2.05 1.24
N PRO A 45 17.29 2.60 1.16
CA PRO A 45 17.55 3.74 0.26
C PRO A 45 17.22 3.48 -1.22
N GLU A 46 17.29 2.23 -1.66
CA GLU A 46 16.94 1.85 -3.02
C GLU A 46 15.54 2.26 -3.41
N TYR A 47 14.63 2.32 -2.43
CA TYR A 47 13.22 2.64 -2.67
C TYR A 47 12.87 4.06 -2.22
N GLY A 48 13.88 4.91 -2.09
CA GLY A 48 13.68 6.25 -1.55
C GLY A 48 12.80 7.15 -2.40
N ASP A 49 12.64 6.84 -3.69
CA ASP A 49 11.79 7.62 -4.57
C ASP A 49 10.43 6.96 -4.83
N PHE A 50 10.14 5.85 -4.15
CA PHE A 50 8.84 5.20 -4.27
C PHE A 50 7.81 5.94 -3.44
N THR A 51 6.58 5.99 -3.96
CA THR A 51 5.43 6.47 -3.19
C THR A 51 4.74 5.26 -2.60
N LEU A 52 4.54 5.28 -1.28
CA LEU A 52 3.99 4.17 -0.53
C LEU A 52 2.61 4.58 -0.03
N ILE A 53 1.57 3.92 -0.54
CA ILE A 53 0.19 4.30 -0.23
C ILE A 53 -0.47 3.18 0.56
N TRP A 54 -0.99 3.52 1.73
CA TRP A 54 -1.74 2.58 2.56
C TRP A 54 -3.23 2.85 2.44
N LEU A 55 -4.00 1.78 2.31
CA LEU A 55 -5.46 1.86 2.31
C LEU A 55 -5.95 1.35 3.66
N PHE A 56 -6.64 2.21 4.40
CA PHE A 56 -7.16 1.87 5.73
C PHE A 56 -8.64 2.19 5.80
N LYS A 57 -9.39 1.35 6.52
CA LYS A 57 -10.79 1.68 6.81
C LYS A 57 -10.89 2.91 7.70
N ASP A 58 -9.92 3.08 8.59
CA ASP A 58 -9.88 4.23 9.48
C ASP A 58 -8.49 4.85 9.43
N PRO A 59 -8.21 5.68 8.41
CA PRO A 59 -6.87 6.27 8.26
C PRO A 59 -6.42 7.10 9.46
N GLU A 60 -7.37 7.69 10.19
CA GLU A 60 -7.01 8.54 11.33
C GLU A 60 -6.22 7.80 12.39
N ARG A 61 -6.47 6.51 12.53
CA ARG A 61 -5.75 5.70 13.52
C ARG A 61 -4.28 5.52 13.16
N TYR A 62 -3.92 5.75 11.90
CA TYR A 62 -2.59 5.47 11.39
C TYR A 62 -1.90 6.69 10.82
N ARG A 63 -2.37 7.88 11.19
CA ARG A 63 -1.79 9.13 10.69
C ARG A 63 -0.31 9.26 11.00
N PHE A 64 0.17 8.60 12.04
CA PHE A 64 1.59 8.63 12.37
C PHE A 64 2.46 8.12 11.22
N LEU A 65 1.92 7.30 10.33
CA LEU A 65 2.69 6.81 9.19
C LEU A 65 3.02 7.91 8.20
N GLU A 66 2.23 8.98 8.18
CA GLU A 66 2.49 10.10 7.27
C GLU A 66 3.67 10.96 7.68
N ALA A 67 4.29 10.66 8.81
CA ALA A 67 5.55 11.29 9.17
C ALA A 67 6.64 10.98 8.14
N HIS A 68 6.53 9.86 7.45
CA HIS A 68 7.43 9.55 6.34
C HIS A 68 6.96 10.31 5.11
N PRO A 69 7.82 11.12 4.47
CA PRO A 69 7.39 12.05 3.42
C PRO A 69 6.82 11.39 2.16
N ARG A 70 7.12 10.12 1.92
CA ARG A 70 6.62 9.43 0.73
C ARG A 70 5.45 8.50 1.04
N THR A 71 4.95 8.51 2.26
CA THR A 71 3.84 7.68 2.67
C THR A 71 2.55 8.48 2.63
N LYS A 72 1.52 7.92 2.01
CA LYS A 72 0.19 8.53 1.92
C LYS A 72 -0.84 7.54 2.42
N LEU A 73 -1.92 8.05 2.97
CA LEU A 73 -3.02 7.22 3.45
C LEU A 73 -4.29 7.58 2.68
N CYS A 74 -5.06 6.56 2.32
CA CYS A 74 -6.36 6.75 1.68
C CYS A 74 -7.38 5.88 2.42
N ALA A 75 -8.62 6.33 2.43
CA ALA A 75 -9.69 5.53 3.04
C ALA A 75 -10.04 4.37 2.12
N PHE A 76 -10.00 3.17 2.67
CA PHE A 76 -10.33 1.96 1.93
C PHE A 76 -11.77 2.07 1.40
N GLY A 77 -11.95 1.80 0.12
CA GLY A 77 -13.26 1.90 -0.51
C GLY A 77 -13.62 3.28 -1.03
N SER A 78 -12.78 4.29 -0.81
CA SER A 78 -13.04 5.61 -1.34
C SER A 78 -12.62 5.71 -2.81
N SER A 79 -13.13 6.73 -3.51
CA SER A 79 -12.72 6.94 -4.90
C SER A 79 -11.24 7.30 -4.99
N GLU A 80 -10.70 7.94 -3.96
CA GLU A 80 -9.26 8.24 -3.90
C GLU A 80 -8.45 6.95 -3.83
N ALA A 81 -8.90 6.01 -2.99
CA ALA A 81 -8.23 4.71 -2.87
C ALA A 81 -8.30 3.93 -4.19
N ASP A 82 -9.47 3.94 -4.84
CA ASP A 82 -9.64 3.26 -6.12
C ASP A 82 -8.71 3.85 -7.17
N ARG A 83 -8.58 5.17 -7.20
CA ARG A 83 -7.72 5.84 -8.16
C ARG A 83 -6.26 5.52 -7.90
N ALA A 84 -5.86 5.51 -6.63
CA ALA A 84 -4.49 5.15 -6.26
C ALA A 84 -4.18 3.72 -6.67
N ALA A 85 -5.09 2.79 -6.40
CA ALA A 85 -4.90 1.39 -6.75
C ALA A 85 -4.82 1.21 -8.26
N ALA A 86 -5.64 1.96 -9.02
CA ALA A 86 -5.65 1.84 -10.46
C ALA A 86 -4.34 2.32 -11.09
N ARG A 87 -3.65 3.26 -10.45
CA ARG A 87 -2.42 3.84 -10.99
C ARG A 87 -1.15 3.16 -10.49
N ALA A 88 -1.21 2.49 -9.35
CA ALA A 88 -0.03 1.86 -8.77
C ALA A 88 0.43 0.68 -9.61
N LYS A 89 1.73 0.57 -9.79
CA LYS A 89 2.30 -0.57 -10.48
C LYS A 89 2.30 -1.82 -9.62
N TYR A 90 2.43 -1.66 -8.31
CA TYR A 90 2.52 -2.80 -7.39
C TYR A 90 1.45 -2.72 -6.33
N TRP A 91 0.85 -3.86 -6.02
CA TRP A 91 -0.13 -4.00 -4.95
C TRP A 91 0.39 -5.05 -3.98
N VAL A 92 0.45 -4.70 -2.70
CA VAL A 92 0.89 -5.62 -1.64
C VAL A 92 -0.26 -5.78 -0.67
N PHE A 93 -0.99 -6.86 -0.83
CA PHE A 93 -2.18 -7.13 -0.05
C PHE A 93 -2.03 -8.44 0.70
N ASN A 94 -2.62 -8.49 1.87
CA ASN A 94 -2.66 -9.68 2.68
C ASN A 94 -4.12 -10.06 2.86
N PHE A 95 -4.45 -11.30 2.54
CA PHE A 95 -5.81 -11.81 2.65
C PHE A 95 -5.86 -12.88 3.71
N MET A 96 -6.89 -12.83 4.54
CA MET A 96 -7.17 -13.89 5.46
C MET A 96 -7.74 -15.06 4.66
N VAL A 97 -7.14 -16.23 4.80
CA VAL A 97 -7.62 -17.44 4.14
C VAL A 97 -8.25 -18.32 5.21
N PRO A 98 -9.55 -18.60 5.09
CA PRO A 98 -10.26 -19.43 6.06
C PRO A 98 -9.71 -20.82 6.15
#